data_cd89cfa4b4b62942243eeceb363a0b4c
#
_entry.id   cd89cfa4b4b62942243eeceb363a0b4c
#
_cell.length_a   1.000
_cell.length_b   1.000
_cell.length_c   1.000
_cell.angle_alpha   90.00
_cell.angle_beta   90.00
_cell.angle_gamma   90.00
#
_symmetry.space_group_name_H-M   'P 1'
#
loop_
_entity.id
_entity.type
_entity.pdbx_description
1 polymer ?
#
loop_
_entity_poly.entity_id
_entity_poly.type
_entity_poly.pdbx_seq_one_letter_code
_entity_poly.pdbx_strand_id
1 'polypeptide(L)'
;MSISTYKSSSFSITCLLILVLYLFSIQFSDAVRRGTVDTRTMIMSYERDGDYGRAALWYEAAADCLEIISRPMVEITIKYYQRYGMDKLAESGNEELGQIDKQREQHLRSARLCWKKTVTDQGMLVSEKNKVDRFIEEWVSYYPNRFYNFGLYVDLFGKRQHLLLQKGDYQAALNLEADSAEMCADLYLKITIAYFKSQLLKGHRSDVCRLLISQYGKVRDVHLQRAVLLRQLARKGRRIRPSEVAVRNVKVPKVRTKLTSAQATNIAKSCVSVKSILASHQGVRAYPWFQGFAWTVSFCNHGWGNLVTVIVDDETREVVDLVNQSWD
;
A
#
# COMPACT_ATOMS: atom_id res chain seq x y z
N MET A 1 36.70 -35.45 35.09
CA MET A 1 35.78 -35.34 33.92
C MET A 1 34.87 -34.14 34.15
N SER A 2 35.14 -33.05 33.46
CA SER A 2 34.47 -31.75 33.63
C SER A 2 33.37 -31.64 32.59
N ILE A 3 32.13 -31.42 33.05
CA ILE A 3 30.96 -31.17 32.18
C ILE A 3 30.90 -29.69 31.90
N SER A 4 31.27 -29.32 30.70
CA SER A 4 31.16 -27.99 30.15
C SER A 4 29.69 -27.66 29.86
N THR A 5 29.11 -26.75 30.58
CA THR A 5 27.76 -26.24 30.43
C THR A 5 27.65 -25.31 29.19
N TYR A 6 26.93 -25.74 28.21
CA TYR A 6 26.52 -24.91 27.05
C TYR A 6 25.54 -23.85 27.48
N LYS A 7 26.03 -22.63 27.75
CA LYS A 7 25.24 -21.39 27.87
C LYS A 7 25.53 -20.50 26.67
N SER A 8 24.89 -20.73 25.53
CA SER A 8 25.06 -19.80 24.41
C SER A 8 24.03 -19.92 23.29
N SER A 9 22.74 -19.99 23.60
CA SER A 9 21.75 -19.93 22.51
C SER A 9 20.61 -18.91 22.69
N SER A 10 20.38 -18.39 23.89
CA SER A 10 19.31 -17.43 24.13
C SER A 10 19.67 -16.00 23.69
N PHE A 11 20.92 -15.61 23.75
CA PHE A 11 21.39 -14.27 23.36
C PHE A 11 21.33 -14.06 21.84
N SER A 12 21.57 -15.10 21.05
CA SER A 12 21.55 -15.04 19.58
C SER A 12 20.13 -14.87 19.01
N ILE A 13 19.13 -15.50 19.65
CA ILE A 13 17.73 -15.41 19.22
C ILE A 13 17.13 -14.05 19.52
N THR A 14 17.47 -13.47 20.68
CA THR A 14 17.01 -12.13 21.08
C THR A 14 17.63 -11.05 20.19
N CYS A 15 18.89 -11.14 19.86
CA CYS A 15 19.55 -10.22 18.92
C CYS A 15 18.98 -10.34 17.50
N LEU A 16 18.67 -11.56 17.05
CA LEU A 16 18.04 -11.80 15.74
C LEU A 16 16.61 -11.23 15.71
N LEU A 17 15.85 -11.40 16.78
CA LEU A 17 14.51 -10.81 16.92
C LEU A 17 14.55 -9.26 16.95
N ILE A 18 15.51 -8.67 17.66
CA ILE A 18 15.70 -7.22 17.68
C ILE A 18 16.14 -6.70 16.31
N LEU A 19 17.03 -7.42 15.60
CA LEU A 19 17.46 -7.07 14.26
C LEU A 19 16.30 -7.20 13.23
N VAL A 20 15.51 -8.23 13.38
CA VAL A 20 14.29 -8.43 12.57
C VAL A 20 13.28 -7.34 12.85
N LEU A 21 13.03 -6.97 14.10
CA LEU A 21 12.16 -5.87 14.49
C LEU A 21 12.69 -4.51 14.02
N TYR A 22 14.01 -4.31 14.05
CA TYR A 22 14.65 -3.08 13.56
C TYR A 22 14.60 -2.96 12.03
N LEU A 23 14.90 -4.03 11.31
CA LEU A 23 14.71 -4.08 9.85
C LEU A 23 13.24 -3.94 9.47
N PHE A 24 12.34 -4.33 10.35
CA PHE A 24 10.91 -4.22 10.26
C PHE A 24 10.40 -2.80 10.38
N SER A 25 10.84 -2.08 11.41
CA SER A 25 10.53 -0.66 11.58
C SER A 25 11.10 0.17 10.42
N ILE A 26 12.25 -0.25 9.85
CA ILE A 26 12.85 0.37 8.67
C ILE A 26 12.02 0.10 7.41
N GLN A 27 11.58 -1.14 7.15
CA GLN A 27 10.80 -1.45 5.94
C GLN A 27 9.37 -0.90 5.99
N PHE A 28 8.73 -0.90 7.16
CA PHE A 28 7.45 -0.25 7.36
C PHE A 28 7.58 1.27 7.25
N SER A 29 8.64 1.84 7.85
CA SER A 29 8.97 3.25 7.69
C SER A 29 9.33 3.59 6.24
N ASP A 30 9.89 2.67 5.45
CA ASP A 30 10.20 2.91 4.04
C ASP A 30 8.98 2.88 3.12
N ALA A 31 7.96 2.08 3.43
CA ALA A 31 6.71 2.13 2.70
C ALA A 31 5.90 3.39 3.03
N VAL A 32 5.81 3.73 4.32
CA VAL A 32 5.27 5.02 4.78
C VAL A 32 6.17 6.16 4.33
N ARG A 33 7.49 6.01 4.32
CA ARG A 33 8.46 6.99 3.79
C ARG A 33 8.37 7.18 2.29
N ARG A 34 8.09 6.19 1.47
CA ARG A 34 7.95 6.40 0.01
C ARG A 34 6.75 7.28 -0.30
N GLY A 35 5.59 7.03 0.31
CA GLY A 35 4.45 7.95 0.19
C GLY A 35 4.72 9.32 0.82
N THR A 36 5.43 9.36 1.96
CA THR A 36 5.81 10.64 2.60
C THR A 36 7.00 11.32 1.92
N VAL A 37 7.89 10.61 1.24
CA VAL A 37 8.99 11.19 0.46
C VAL A 37 8.44 11.97 -0.71
N ASP A 38 7.50 11.41 -1.48
CA ASP A 38 6.91 12.11 -2.61
C ASP A 38 6.11 13.35 -2.16
N THR A 39 5.29 13.22 -1.11
CA THR A 39 4.57 14.35 -0.54
C THR A 39 5.52 15.40 0.03
N ARG A 40 6.58 14.99 0.74
CA ARG A 40 7.57 15.91 1.30
C ARG A 40 8.32 16.67 0.22
N THR A 41 8.73 16.00 -0.84
CA THR A 41 9.43 16.63 -1.97
C THR A 41 8.54 17.66 -2.64
N MET A 42 7.26 17.32 -2.88
CA MET A 42 6.29 18.25 -3.45
C MET A 42 6.06 19.48 -2.55
N ILE A 43 5.85 19.25 -1.25
CA ILE A 43 5.68 20.32 -0.28
C ILE A 43 6.89 21.27 -0.29
N MET A 44 8.10 20.72 -0.16
CA MET A 44 9.33 21.53 -0.12
C MET A 44 9.54 22.33 -1.42
N SER A 45 9.19 21.75 -2.58
CA SER A 45 9.26 22.48 -3.85
C SER A 45 8.30 23.66 -3.85
N TYR A 46 7.04 23.46 -3.51
CA TYR A 46 6.04 24.54 -3.51
C TYR A 46 6.32 25.61 -2.46
N GLU A 47 6.79 25.25 -1.27
CA GLU A 47 7.19 26.23 -0.25
C GLU A 47 8.38 27.08 -0.72
N ARG A 48 9.39 26.47 -1.36
CA ARG A 48 10.53 27.16 -1.92
C ARG A 48 10.11 28.16 -3.01
N ASP A 49 9.13 27.76 -3.83
CA ASP A 49 8.63 28.57 -4.94
C ASP A 49 7.57 29.60 -4.47
N GLY A 50 7.25 29.64 -3.16
CA GLY A 50 6.26 30.56 -2.58
C GLY A 50 4.82 30.17 -2.88
N ASP A 51 4.56 29.01 -3.46
CA ASP A 51 3.23 28.51 -3.79
C ASP A 51 2.60 27.79 -2.58
N TYR A 52 2.22 28.58 -1.61
CA TYR A 52 1.65 28.07 -0.37
C TYR A 52 0.31 27.36 -0.55
N GLY A 53 -0.47 27.71 -1.58
CA GLY A 53 -1.75 27.05 -1.87
C GLY A 53 -1.56 25.59 -2.26
N ARG A 54 -0.64 25.30 -3.20
CA ARG A 54 -0.29 23.91 -3.57
C ARG A 54 0.41 23.20 -2.42
N ALA A 55 1.31 23.86 -1.70
CA ALA A 55 1.93 23.25 -0.52
C ALA A 55 0.87 22.82 0.53
N ALA A 56 -0.16 23.66 0.78
CA ALA A 56 -1.24 23.31 1.70
C ALA A 56 -2.00 22.04 1.29
N LEU A 57 -2.34 21.89 -0.01
CA LEU A 57 -3.01 20.69 -0.53
C LEU A 57 -2.19 19.43 -0.31
N TRP A 58 -0.87 19.50 -0.48
CA TRP A 58 0.01 18.35 -0.25
C TRP A 58 0.24 18.04 1.23
N TYR A 59 0.19 19.05 2.11
CA TYR A 59 0.14 18.80 3.56
C TYR A 59 -1.15 18.09 3.98
N GLU A 60 -2.30 18.50 3.43
CA GLU A 60 -3.57 17.80 3.64
C GLU A 60 -3.51 16.37 3.11
N ALA A 61 -2.95 16.16 1.92
CA ALA A 61 -2.76 14.83 1.36
C ALA A 61 -1.90 13.93 2.26
N ALA A 62 -0.81 14.46 2.83
CA ALA A 62 0.02 13.72 3.76
C ALA A 62 -0.76 13.32 5.04
N ALA A 63 -1.58 14.23 5.57
CA ALA A 63 -2.46 13.95 6.71
C ALA A 63 -3.52 12.88 6.37
N ASP A 64 -4.11 12.95 5.18
CA ASP A 64 -5.11 11.98 4.70
C ASP A 64 -4.50 10.60 4.48
N CYS A 65 -3.28 10.51 3.94
CA CYS A 65 -2.56 9.23 3.83
C CYS A 65 -2.31 8.58 5.21
N LEU A 66 -1.96 9.36 6.21
CA LEU A 66 -1.80 8.86 7.57
C LEU A 66 -3.11 8.32 8.15
N GLU A 67 -4.23 9.01 7.94
CA GLU A 67 -5.55 8.62 8.44
C GLU A 67 -6.15 7.44 7.68
N ILE A 68 -6.09 7.46 6.35
CA ILE A 68 -6.82 6.50 5.50
C ILE A 68 -6.03 5.21 5.32
N ILE A 69 -4.70 5.27 5.34
CA ILE A 69 -3.83 4.13 5.05
C ILE A 69 -3.07 3.67 6.28
N SER A 70 -2.24 4.55 6.87
CA SER A 70 -1.30 4.15 7.91
C SER A 70 -2.01 3.72 9.19
N ARG A 71 -2.96 4.51 9.68
CA ARG A 71 -3.72 4.21 10.89
C ARG A 71 -4.46 2.86 10.80
N PRO A 72 -5.30 2.59 9.77
CA PRO A 72 -6.00 1.31 9.67
C PRO A 72 -5.07 0.10 9.54
N MET A 73 -3.91 0.26 8.91
CA MET A 73 -2.91 -0.81 8.82
C MET A 73 -2.35 -1.16 10.19
N VAL A 74 -1.95 -0.15 10.98
CA VAL A 74 -1.42 -0.37 12.32
C VAL A 74 -2.50 -0.95 13.25
N GLU A 75 -3.74 -0.44 13.19
CA GLU A 75 -4.88 -0.99 13.96
C GLU A 75 -5.15 -2.46 13.66
N ILE A 76 -5.12 -2.85 12.37
CA ILE A 76 -5.28 -4.25 11.96
C ILE A 76 -4.14 -5.10 12.52
N THR A 77 -2.92 -4.60 12.43
CA THR A 77 -1.71 -5.30 12.91
C THR A 77 -1.76 -5.50 14.43
N ILE A 78 -2.13 -4.47 15.20
CA ILE A 78 -2.31 -4.57 16.67
C ILE A 78 -3.34 -5.64 17.02
N LYS A 79 -4.51 -5.63 16.35
CA LYS A 79 -5.57 -6.63 16.56
C LYS A 79 -5.03 -8.06 16.43
N TYR A 80 -4.16 -8.30 15.45
CA TYR A 80 -3.61 -9.64 15.21
C TYR A 80 -2.46 -9.97 16.17
N TYR A 81 -1.65 -9.01 16.58
CA TYR A 81 -0.65 -9.22 17.64
C TYR A 81 -1.30 -9.61 18.96
N GLN A 82 -2.34 -8.91 19.38
CA GLN A 82 -3.12 -9.24 20.58
C GLN A 82 -3.72 -10.64 20.50
N ARG A 83 -4.29 -11.02 19.34
CA ARG A 83 -4.86 -12.35 19.12
C ARG A 83 -3.84 -13.49 19.33
N TYR A 84 -2.58 -13.23 19.08
CA TYR A 84 -1.50 -14.23 19.24
C TYR A 84 -0.68 -14.07 20.52
N GLY A 85 -1.13 -13.24 21.45
CA GLY A 85 -0.44 -13.00 22.72
C GLY A 85 0.93 -12.32 22.54
N MET A 86 1.08 -11.52 21.49
CA MET A 86 2.30 -10.75 21.21
C MET A 86 2.18 -9.33 21.79
N ASP A 87 1.94 -9.23 23.12
CA ASP A 87 1.56 -7.99 23.79
C ASP A 87 2.57 -6.86 23.58
N LYS A 88 3.89 -7.15 23.67
CA LYS A 88 4.94 -6.15 23.43
C LYS A 88 4.89 -5.56 22.01
N LEU A 89 4.54 -6.36 21.00
CA LEU A 89 4.37 -5.87 19.63
C LEU A 89 3.10 -5.05 19.49
N ALA A 90 2.03 -5.43 20.19
CA ALA A 90 0.81 -4.65 20.26
C ALA A 90 1.03 -3.29 20.95
N GLU A 91 1.81 -3.26 22.03
CA GLU A 91 2.22 -2.00 22.71
C GLU A 91 3.00 -1.09 21.76
N SER A 92 4.02 -1.63 21.07
CA SER A 92 4.77 -0.87 20.06
C SER A 92 3.87 -0.33 18.94
N GLY A 93 2.87 -1.10 18.51
CA GLY A 93 1.86 -0.63 17.57
C GLY A 93 1.02 0.53 18.11
N ASN A 94 0.66 0.51 19.40
CA ASN A 94 -0.07 1.62 20.03
C ASN A 94 0.79 2.90 20.12
N GLU A 95 2.08 2.76 20.38
CA GLU A 95 3.02 3.89 20.33
C GLU A 95 3.10 4.48 18.91
N GLU A 96 3.12 3.60 17.89
CA GLU A 96 3.10 4.01 16.48
C GLU A 96 1.83 4.76 16.13
N LEU A 97 0.65 4.32 16.59
CA LEU A 97 -0.60 5.08 16.43
C LEU A 97 -0.50 6.48 17.03
N GLY A 98 0.09 6.60 18.22
CA GLY A 98 0.32 7.91 18.85
C GLY A 98 1.26 8.81 18.01
N GLN A 99 2.24 8.23 17.33
CA GLN A 99 3.13 8.98 16.42
C GLN A 99 2.39 9.40 15.14
N ILE A 100 1.56 8.52 14.56
CA ILE A 100 0.71 8.83 13.41
C ILE A 100 -0.20 10.02 13.73
N ASP A 101 -0.84 10.05 14.90
CA ASP A 101 -1.71 11.15 15.32
C ASP A 101 -0.96 12.49 15.43
N LYS A 102 0.23 12.46 16.02
CA LYS A 102 1.09 13.65 16.14
C LYS A 102 1.52 14.18 14.77
N GLN A 103 1.96 13.28 13.88
CA GLN A 103 2.38 13.66 12.53
C GLN A 103 1.22 14.22 11.71
N ARG A 104 0.05 13.58 11.79
CA ARG A 104 -1.16 14.05 11.14
C ARG A 104 -1.53 15.46 11.57
N GLU A 105 -1.57 15.70 12.88
CA GLU A 105 -1.87 17.04 13.42
C GLU A 105 -0.82 18.08 13.00
N GLN A 106 0.44 17.69 12.94
CA GLN A 106 1.51 18.58 12.46
C GLN A 106 1.27 18.98 10.99
N HIS A 107 0.95 18.02 10.12
CA HIS A 107 0.63 18.31 8.72
C HIS A 107 -0.59 19.23 8.58
N LEU A 108 -1.65 18.98 9.34
CA LEU A 108 -2.85 19.84 9.32
C LEU A 108 -2.57 21.26 9.82
N ARG A 109 -1.69 21.42 10.82
CA ARG A 109 -1.25 22.76 11.28
C ARG A 109 -0.45 23.48 10.19
N SER A 110 0.46 22.78 9.53
CA SER A 110 1.25 23.33 8.42
C SER A 110 0.35 23.72 7.26
N ALA A 111 -0.63 22.89 6.89
CA ALA A 111 -1.61 23.22 5.86
C ALA A 111 -2.35 24.51 6.19
N ARG A 112 -2.85 24.67 7.42
CA ARG A 112 -3.54 25.90 7.86
C ARG A 112 -2.65 27.15 7.77
N LEU A 113 -1.35 27.01 8.08
CA LEU A 113 -0.40 28.12 7.96
C LEU A 113 -0.14 28.47 6.49
N CYS A 114 -0.03 27.50 5.62
CA CYS A 114 0.10 27.71 4.18
C CYS A 114 -1.15 28.35 3.57
N TRP A 115 -2.34 27.89 3.96
CA TRP A 115 -3.61 28.52 3.52
C TRP A 115 -3.71 30.00 3.87
N LYS A 116 -3.21 30.41 5.04
CA LYS A 116 -3.17 31.84 5.43
C LYS A 116 -2.27 32.71 4.57
N LYS A 117 -1.27 32.09 3.91
CA LYS A 117 -0.30 32.76 3.04
C LYS A 117 -0.66 32.65 1.55
N THR A 118 -1.71 31.89 1.24
CA THR A 118 -2.06 31.57 -0.15
C THR A 118 -2.58 32.79 -0.91
N VAL A 119 -1.97 33.03 -2.07
CA VAL A 119 -2.41 33.99 -3.09
C VAL A 119 -2.60 33.31 -4.45
N THR A 120 -2.62 31.97 -4.48
CA THR A 120 -2.66 31.16 -5.68
C THR A 120 -4.01 31.22 -6.37
N ASP A 121 -4.00 31.19 -7.70
CA ASP A 121 -5.19 31.14 -8.55
C ASP A 121 -6.06 29.89 -8.27
N GLN A 122 -7.38 30.08 -8.23
CA GLN A 122 -8.35 29.01 -7.95
C GLN A 122 -8.29 27.88 -8.98
N GLY A 123 -8.07 28.19 -10.25
CA GLY A 123 -7.96 27.19 -11.32
C GLY A 123 -6.73 26.29 -11.14
N MET A 124 -5.62 26.87 -10.74
CA MET A 124 -4.39 26.11 -10.42
C MET A 124 -4.59 25.20 -9.21
N LEU A 125 -5.31 25.66 -8.19
CA LEU A 125 -5.63 24.85 -7.01
C LEU A 125 -6.55 23.68 -7.34
N VAL A 126 -7.53 23.85 -8.23
CA VAL A 126 -8.40 22.74 -8.69
C VAL A 126 -7.58 21.67 -9.43
N SER A 127 -6.68 22.10 -10.33
CA SER A 127 -5.78 21.16 -11.04
C SER A 127 -4.89 20.38 -10.08
N GLU A 128 -4.29 21.04 -9.10
CA GLU A 128 -3.43 20.41 -8.11
C GLU A 128 -4.22 19.47 -7.19
N LYS A 129 -5.43 19.86 -6.77
CA LYS A 129 -6.30 18.98 -5.99
C LYS A 129 -6.61 17.68 -6.72
N ASN A 130 -6.86 17.73 -8.03
CA ASN A 130 -7.07 16.53 -8.83
C ASN A 130 -5.84 15.59 -8.82
N LYS A 131 -4.62 16.14 -8.82
CA LYS A 131 -3.39 15.34 -8.68
C LYS A 131 -3.30 14.69 -7.30
N VAL A 132 -3.57 15.45 -6.25
CA VAL A 132 -3.60 14.94 -4.86
C VAL A 132 -4.62 13.81 -4.71
N ASP A 133 -5.84 14.01 -5.19
CA ASP A 133 -6.90 13.00 -5.11
C ASP A 133 -6.49 11.71 -5.83
N ARG A 134 -5.86 11.81 -7.00
CA ARG A 134 -5.31 10.65 -7.72
C ARG A 134 -4.18 9.95 -6.97
N PHE A 135 -3.25 10.72 -6.42
CA PHE A 135 -2.17 10.18 -5.61
C PHE A 135 -2.71 9.36 -4.44
N ILE A 136 -3.70 9.85 -3.71
CA ILE A 136 -4.33 9.12 -2.61
C ILE A 136 -5.07 7.88 -3.13
N GLU A 137 -5.82 7.98 -4.24
CA GLU A 137 -6.51 6.85 -4.89
C GLU A 137 -5.53 5.74 -5.24
N GLU A 138 -4.39 6.10 -5.81
CA GLU A 138 -3.32 5.17 -6.20
C GLU A 138 -2.79 4.41 -4.98
N TRP A 139 -2.45 5.11 -3.92
CA TRP A 139 -1.96 4.53 -2.68
C TRP A 139 -3.00 3.62 -2.01
N VAL A 140 -4.24 4.06 -1.91
CA VAL A 140 -5.34 3.26 -1.36
C VAL A 140 -5.55 1.96 -2.13
N SER A 141 -5.46 2.00 -3.46
CA SER A 141 -5.62 0.82 -4.31
C SER A 141 -4.43 -0.14 -4.23
N TYR A 142 -3.24 0.39 -3.97
CA TYR A 142 -1.99 -0.35 -3.91
C TYR A 142 -1.85 -1.18 -2.63
N TYR A 143 -2.21 -0.62 -1.48
CA TYR A 143 -1.91 -1.20 -0.18
C TYR A 143 -2.55 -2.56 0.09
N PRO A 144 -3.86 -2.79 -0.14
CA PRO A 144 -4.44 -4.10 0.10
C PRO A 144 -3.81 -5.23 -0.71
N ASN A 145 -3.38 -4.92 -1.95
CA ASN A 145 -2.74 -5.90 -2.83
C ASN A 145 -1.29 -6.20 -2.42
N ARG A 146 -0.60 -5.24 -1.83
CA ARG A 146 0.81 -5.34 -1.41
C ARG A 146 0.98 -5.82 0.03
N PHE A 147 0.00 -5.61 0.89
CA PHE A 147 0.08 -6.06 2.27
C PHE A 147 0.28 -7.57 2.37
N TYR A 148 -0.32 -8.34 1.47
CA TYR A 148 -0.13 -9.78 1.36
C TYR A 148 1.32 -10.18 1.00
N ASN A 149 2.05 -9.32 0.32
CA ASN A 149 3.44 -9.51 -0.10
C ASN A 149 4.45 -8.82 0.84
N PHE A 150 4.01 -8.10 1.87
CA PHE A 150 4.92 -7.39 2.75
C PHE A 150 5.63 -8.34 3.70
N GLY A 151 6.97 -8.15 3.82
CA GLY A 151 7.88 -9.03 4.55
C GLY A 151 7.47 -9.36 5.99
N LEU A 152 6.70 -8.47 6.66
CA LEU A 152 6.13 -8.71 7.98
C LEU A 152 5.26 -9.95 7.99
N TYR A 153 4.36 -9.95 7.06
CA TYR A 153 3.34 -10.95 6.93
C TYR A 153 3.95 -12.27 6.46
N VAL A 154 4.73 -12.18 5.39
CA VAL A 154 5.42 -13.36 4.82
C VAL A 154 6.37 -13.94 5.85
N ASP A 155 7.11 -13.13 6.59
CA ASP A 155 8.09 -13.61 7.57
C ASP A 155 7.46 -14.13 8.87
N LEU A 156 6.51 -13.42 9.46
CA LEU A 156 5.88 -13.86 10.72
C LEU A 156 4.90 -15.01 10.52
N PHE A 157 3.96 -14.85 9.60
CA PHE A 157 2.95 -15.86 9.33
C PHE A 157 3.49 -17.02 8.51
N GLY A 158 4.29 -16.76 7.50
CA GLY A 158 4.89 -17.79 6.67
C GLY A 158 5.87 -18.68 7.44
N LYS A 159 6.77 -18.10 8.24
CA LYS A 159 7.68 -18.87 9.11
C LYS A 159 6.91 -19.67 10.16
N ARG A 160 5.91 -19.05 10.80
CA ARG A 160 5.08 -19.74 11.79
C ARG A 160 4.27 -20.86 11.15
N GLN A 161 3.67 -20.63 9.98
CA GLN A 161 2.97 -21.66 9.22
C GLN A 161 3.91 -22.82 8.83
N HIS A 162 5.09 -22.49 8.34
CA HIS A 162 6.11 -23.51 7.99
C HIS A 162 6.50 -24.37 9.21
N LEU A 163 6.75 -23.74 10.36
CA LEU A 163 7.04 -24.45 11.61
C LEU A 163 5.89 -25.36 12.06
N LEU A 164 4.64 -24.91 11.93
CA LEU A 164 3.46 -25.70 12.25
C LEU A 164 3.35 -26.93 11.32
N LEU A 165 3.57 -26.73 10.04
CA LEU A 165 3.55 -27.81 9.05
C LEU A 165 4.69 -28.81 9.27
N GLN A 166 5.90 -28.36 9.63
CA GLN A 166 7.01 -29.25 10.00
C GLN A 166 6.70 -30.10 11.24
N LYS A 167 5.96 -29.54 12.21
CA LYS A 167 5.49 -30.26 13.40
C LYS A 167 4.30 -31.18 13.13
N GLY A 168 3.75 -31.17 11.91
CA GLY A 168 2.54 -31.90 11.56
C GLY A 168 1.25 -31.29 12.11
N ASP A 169 1.31 -30.06 12.64
CA ASP A 169 0.13 -29.34 13.16
C ASP A 169 -0.61 -28.63 12.02
N TYR A 170 -1.27 -29.43 11.19
CA TYR A 170 -2.07 -28.93 10.07
C TYR A 170 -3.26 -28.07 10.53
N GLN A 171 -3.82 -28.39 11.69
CA GLN A 171 -4.96 -27.66 12.23
C GLN A 171 -4.58 -26.21 12.56
N ALA A 172 -3.48 -26.01 13.27
CA ALA A 172 -2.97 -24.68 13.59
C ALA A 172 -2.54 -23.93 12.34
N ALA A 173 -1.91 -24.61 11.36
CA ALA A 173 -1.50 -24.01 10.09
C ALA A 173 -2.71 -23.51 9.26
N LEU A 174 -3.80 -24.30 9.21
CA LEU A 174 -5.05 -23.90 8.54
C LEU A 174 -5.73 -22.72 9.23
N ASN A 175 -5.76 -22.70 10.56
CA ASN A 175 -6.30 -21.57 11.32
C ASN A 175 -5.48 -20.29 11.13
N LEU A 176 -4.15 -20.41 11.11
CA LEU A 176 -3.25 -19.27 10.86
C LEU A 176 -3.49 -18.68 9.48
N GLU A 177 -3.68 -19.50 8.46
CA GLU A 177 -4.00 -19.04 7.10
C GLU A 177 -5.42 -18.43 7.02
N ALA A 178 -6.38 -18.94 7.82
CA ALA A 178 -7.70 -18.34 7.92
C ALA A 178 -7.63 -16.93 8.51
N ASP A 179 -6.82 -16.74 9.56
CA ASP A 179 -6.58 -15.43 10.16
C ASP A 179 -5.96 -14.46 9.15
N SER A 180 -5.05 -14.98 8.32
CA SER A 180 -4.44 -14.28 7.21
C SER A 180 -5.48 -13.76 6.21
N ALA A 181 -6.37 -14.62 5.79
CA ALA A 181 -7.43 -14.26 4.86
C ALA A 181 -8.40 -13.23 5.46
N GLU A 182 -8.75 -13.33 6.74
CA GLU A 182 -9.55 -12.33 7.45
C GLU A 182 -8.86 -10.96 7.49
N MET A 183 -7.55 -10.95 7.76
CA MET A 183 -6.78 -9.70 7.76
C MET A 183 -6.78 -9.03 6.39
N CYS A 184 -6.62 -9.80 5.31
CA CYS A 184 -6.76 -9.25 3.96
C CYS A 184 -8.16 -8.67 3.73
N ALA A 185 -9.22 -9.34 4.19
CA ALA A 185 -10.58 -8.81 4.09
C ALA A 185 -10.77 -7.51 4.89
N ASP A 186 -10.20 -7.43 6.09
CA ASP A 186 -10.22 -6.21 6.92
C ASP A 186 -9.52 -5.04 6.21
N LEU A 187 -8.38 -5.28 5.53
CA LEU A 187 -7.69 -4.26 4.75
C LEU A 187 -8.54 -3.74 3.60
N TYR A 188 -9.14 -4.63 2.80
CA TYR A 188 -10.05 -4.21 1.74
C TYR A 188 -11.22 -3.40 2.26
N LEU A 189 -11.80 -3.81 3.40
CA LEU A 189 -12.92 -3.10 4.01
C LEU A 189 -12.50 -1.74 4.58
N LYS A 190 -11.45 -1.70 5.40
CA LYS A 190 -11.08 -0.50 6.16
C LYS A 190 -10.38 0.55 5.34
N ILE A 191 -9.61 0.16 4.35
CA ILE A 191 -8.84 1.09 3.52
C ILE A 191 -9.59 1.37 2.21
N THR A 192 -9.64 0.37 1.33
CA THR A 192 -10.07 0.59 -0.05
C THR A 192 -11.55 0.92 -0.16
N ILE A 193 -12.40 0.07 0.41
CA ILE A 193 -13.87 0.25 0.29
C ILE A 193 -14.32 1.50 1.04
N ALA A 194 -13.79 1.75 2.24
CA ALA A 194 -14.14 2.93 3.04
C ALA A 194 -13.74 4.22 2.32
N TYR A 195 -12.57 4.25 1.70
CA TYR A 195 -12.12 5.38 0.89
C TYR A 195 -13.07 5.68 -0.27
N PHE A 196 -13.38 4.67 -1.12
CA PHE A 196 -14.28 4.90 -2.25
C PHE A 196 -15.71 5.24 -1.84
N LYS A 197 -16.19 4.74 -0.69
CA LYS A 197 -17.47 5.19 -0.11
C LYS A 197 -17.41 6.67 0.28
N SER A 198 -16.31 7.13 0.88
CA SER A 198 -16.11 8.54 1.20
C SER A 198 -16.09 9.42 -0.07
N GLN A 199 -15.40 8.99 -1.14
CA GLN A 199 -15.38 9.71 -2.41
C GLN A 199 -16.77 9.77 -3.05
N LEU A 200 -17.54 8.67 -2.99
CA LEU A 200 -18.91 8.63 -3.47
C LEU A 200 -19.81 9.62 -2.74
N LEU A 201 -19.67 9.75 -1.41
CA LEU A 201 -20.42 10.72 -0.61
C LEU A 201 -20.07 12.18 -0.96
N LYS A 202 -18.84 12.43 -1.38
CA LYS A 202 -18.38 13.74 -1.87
C LYS A 202 -18.84 14.04 -3.30
N GLY A 203 -19.54 13.12 -3.95
CA GLY A 203 -20.01 13.26 -5.33
C GLY A 203 -18.95 13.06 -6.41
N HIS A 204 -17.75 12.64 -6.02
CA HIS A 204 -16.65 12.39 -6.96
C HIS A 204 -16.84 11.06 -7.72
N ARG A 205 -16.78 11.11 -9.05
CA ARG A 205 -16.75 9.94 -9.95
C ARG A 205 -17.67 8.81 -9.49
N SER A 206 -18.94 9.11 -9.30
CA SER A 206 -19.90 8.22 -8.64
C SER A 206 -20.03 6.83 -9.28
N ASP A 207 -19.96 6.75 -10.60
CA ASP A 207 -19.98 5.52 -11.39
C ASP A 207 -18.78 4.64 -11.09
N VAL A 208 -17.59 5.22 -11.09
CA VAL A 208 -16.31 4.55 -10.85
C VAL A 208 -16.21 4.12 -9.39
N CYS A 209 -16.56 4.98 -8.43
CA CYS A 209 -16.55 4.63 -7.01
C CYS A 209 -17.48 3.44 -6.74
N ARG A 210 -18.70 3.42 -7.29
CA ARG A 210 -19.63 2.29 -7.15
C ARG A 210 -19.05 1.00 -7.74
N LEU A 211 -18.43 1.09 -8.93
CA LEU A 211 -17.80 -0.06 -9.56
C LEU A 211 -16.68 -0.62 -8.68
N LEU A 212 -15.78 0.23 -8.16
CA LEU A 212 -14.65 -0.19 -7.33
C LEU A 212 -15.10 -0.74 -5.96
N ILE A 213 -16.07 -0.11 -5.32
CA ILE A 213 -16.69 -0.64 -4.10
C ILE A 213 -17.21 -2.05 -4.35
N SER A 214 -17.92 -2.28 -5.46
CA SER A 214 -18.44 -3.60 -5.82
C SER A 214 -17.32 -4.61 -6.07
N GLN A 215 -16.27 -4.22 -6.80
CA GLN A 215 -15.14 -5.10 -7.12
C GLN A 215 -14.35 -5.50 -5.87
N TYR A 216 -13.94 -4.53 -5.08
CA TYR A 216 -13.18 -4.79 -3.86
C TYR A 216 -14.05 -5.49 -2.80
N GLY A 217 -15.36 -5.25 -2.80
CA GLY A 217 -16.31 -6.03 -2.01
C GLY A 217 -16.28 -7.52 -2.35
N LYS A 218 -16.26 -7.87 -3.64
CA LYS A 218 -16.13 -9.28 -4.09
C LYS A 218 -14.79 -9.90 -3.68
N VAL A 219 -13.68 -9.14 -3.80
CA VAL A 219 -12.36 -9.62 -3.38
C VAL A 219 -12.34 -9.87 -1.87
N ARG A 220 -12.87 -8.94 -1.08
CA ARG A 220 -13.05 -9.11 0.37
C ARG A 220 -13.85 -10.37 0.69
N ASP A 221 -14.99 -10.57 0.04
CA ASP A 221 -15.87 -11.72 0.29
C ASP A 221 -15.20 -13.05 -0.03
N VAL A 222 -14.32 -13.09 -1.04
CA VAL A 222 -13.49 -14.28 -1.34
C VAL A 222 -12.53 -14.59 -0.20
N HIS A 223 -11.86 -13.58 0.35
CA HIS A 223 -10.98 -13.78 1.50
C HIS A 223 -11.76 -14.30 2.71
N LEU A 224 -12.95 -13.75 2.99
CA LEU A 224 -13.80 -14.22 4.08
C LEU A 224 -14.28 -15.67 3.85
N GLN A 225 -14.74 -16.01 2.65
CA GLN A 225 -15.14 -17.38 2.31
C GLN A 225 -13.98 -18.37 2.46
N ARG A 226 -12.77 -17.96 2.04
CA ARG A 226 -11.56 -18.76 2.24
C ARG A 226 -11.28 -18.98 3.72
N ALA A 227 -11.36 -17.96 4.54
CA ALA A 227 -11.16 -18.08 5.99
C ALA A 227 -12.14 -19.07 6.63
N VAL A 228 -13.42 -18.98 6.26
CA VAL A 228 -14.46 -19.92 6.75
C VAL A 228 -14.14 -21.35 6.33
N LEU A 229 -13.77 -21.59 5.06
CA LEU A 229 -13.42 -22.91 4.55
C LEU A 229 -12.21 -23.50 5.29
N LEU A 230 -11.13 -22.71 5.45
CA LEU A 230 -9.93 -23.13 6.16
C LEU A 230 -10.22 -23.53 7.61
N ARG A 231 -11.05 -22.74 8.33
CA ARG A 231 -11.48 -23.08 9.70
C ARG A 231 -12.32 -24.34 9.75
N GLN A 232 -13.20 -24.58 8.78
CA GLN A 232 -13.98 -25.80 8.69
C GLN A 232 -13.09 -27.03 8.48
N LEU A 233 -12.08 -26.93 7.61
CA LEU A 233 -11.12 -27.99 7.37
C LEU A 233 -10.24 -28.26 8.59
N ALA A 234 -9.83 -27.21 9.30
CA ALA A 234 -9.11 -27.32 10.56
C ALA A 234 -9.93 -28.07 11.61
N ARG A 235 -11.21 -27.71 11.81
CA ARG A 235 -12.12 -28.40 12.76
C ARG A 235 -12.35 -29.86 12.41
N LYS A 236 -12.35 -30.21 11.13
CA LYS A 236 -12.47 -31.59 10.64
C LYS A 236 -11.18 -32.40 10.78
N GLY A 237 -10.11 -31.83 11.30
CA GLY A 237 -8.80 -32.48 11.45
C GLY A 237 -8.16 -32.89 10.11
N ARG A 238 -8.49 -32.20 9.02
CA ARG A 238 -7.93 -32.52 7.70
C ARG A 238 -6.44 -32.22 7.64
N ARG A 239 -5.63 -33.22 7.22
CA ARG A 239 -4.17 -33.10 7.05
C ARG A 239 -3.83 -32.61 5.65
N ILE A 240 -4.25 -31.41 5.32
CA ILE A 240 -3.98 -30.73 4.05
C ILE A 240 -3.20 -29.43 4.30
N ARG A 241 -2.38 -29.05 3.35
CA ARG A 241 -1.68 -27.76 3.43
C ARG A 241 -2.63 -26.63 3.05
N PRO A 242 -2.51 -25.45 3.67
CA PRO A 242 -3.35 -24.29 3.32
C PRO A 242 -3.24 -23.92 1.83
N SER A 243 -2.08 -24.12 1.19
CA SER A 243 -1.88 -23.88 -0.25
C SER A 243 -2.67 -24.82 -1.16
N GLU A 244 -3.11 -25.98 -0.66
CA GLU A 244 -3.94 -26.93 -1.42
C GLU A 244 -5.42 -26.57 -1.41
N VAL A 245 -5.80 -25.61 -0.55
CA VAL A 245 -7.18 -25.10 -0.51
C VAL A 245 -7.39 -24.14 -1.66
N ALA A 246 -8.01 -24.65 -2.72
CA ALA A 246 -8.32 -23.85 -3.90
C ALA A 246 -9.22 -22.66 -3.54
N VAL A 247 -8.73 -21.47 -3.82
CA VAL A 247 -9.55 -20.26 -3.82
C VAL A 247 -10.29 -20.23 -5.15
N ARG A 248 -11.61 -20.12 -5.12
CA ARG A 248 -12.32 -19.73 -6.35
C ARG A 248 -11.73 -18.41 -6.80
N ASN A 249 -10.98 -18.44 -7.90
CA ASN A 249 -10.51 -17.21 -8.53
C ASN A 249 -11.74 -16.37 -8.86
N VAL A 250 -12.05 -15.40 -8.01
CA VAL A 250 -12.97 -14.35 -8.39
C VAL A 250 -12.22 -13.57 -9.44
N LYS A 251 -12.61 -13.79 -10.69
CA LYS A 251 -12.21 -12.87 -11.77
C LYS A 251 -12.78 -11.52 -11.35
N VAL A 252 -11.93 -10.67 -10.80
CA VAL A 252 -12.26 -9.25 -10.67
C VAL A 252 -12.70 -8.83 -12.07
N PRO A 253 -13.94 -8.37 -12.26
CA PRO A 253 -14.40 -7.99 -13.57
C PRO A 253 -13.39 -7.01 -14.13
N LYS A 254 -12.80 -7.31 -15.27
CA LYS A 254 -11.92 -6.36 -15.94
C LYS A 254 -12.73 -5.11 -16.17
N VAL A 255 -12.34 -4.01 -15.58
CA VAL A 255 -12.87 -2.70 -15.95
C VAL A 255 -12.65 -2.60 -17.44
N ARG A 256 -13.69 -2.33 -18.22
CA ARG A 256 -13.51 -2.07 -19.66
C ARG A 256 -12.71 -0.78 -19.76
N THR A 257 -11.45 -0.92 -20.12
CA THR A 257 -10.59 0.22 -20.40
C THR A 257 -10.96 0.79 -21.76
N LYS A 258 -10.95 2.10 -21.90
CA LYS A 258 -11.09 2.77 -23.20
C LYS A 258 -9.79 2.69 -24.00
N LEU A 259 -8.66 2.56 -23.29
CA LEU A 259 -7.34 2.33 -23.86
C LEU A 259 -6.88 0.89 -23.64
N THR A 260 -6.18 0.35 -24.62
CA THR A 260 -5.37 -0.86 -24.42
C THR A 260 -4.04 -0.48 -23.76
N SER A 261 -3.36 -1.46 -23.17
CA SER A 261 -2.01 -1.26 -22.61
C SER A 261 -1.01 -0.70 -23.63
N ALA A 262 -1.13 -1.13 -24.89
CA ALA A 262 -0.30 -0.64 -25.98
C ALA A 262 -0.60 0.83 -26.31
N GLN A 263 -1.87 1.23 -26.36
CA GLN A 263 -2.27 2.62 -26.58
C GLN A 263 -1.81 3.53 -25.46
N ALA A 264 -2.01 3.13 -24.20
CA ALA A 264 -1.52 3.88 -23.04
C ALA A 264 0.00 4.03 -23.06
N THR A 265 0.72 2.95 -23.43
CA THR A 265 2.19 2.99 -23.58
C THR A 265 2.63 3.95 -24.68
N ASN A 266 1.92 3.98 -25.81
CA ASN A 266 2.24 4.89 -26.91
C ASN A 266 1.98 6.35 -26.53
N ILE A 267 0.90 6.64 -25.81
CA ILE A 267 0.61 7.97 -25.27
C ILE A 267 1.72 8.38 -24.31
N ALA A 268 2.10 7.51 -23.36
CA ALA A 268 3.19 7.78 -22.44
C ALA A 268 4.52 8.04 -23.14
N LYS A 269 4.85 7.26 -24.18
CA LYS A 269 6.06 7.47 -25.01
C LYS A 269 6.05 8.78 -25.80
N SER A 270 4.88 9.35 -26.07
CA SER A 270 4.79 10.63 -26.79
C SER A 270 5.20 11.82 -25.93
N CYS A 271 5.21 11.66 -24.59
CA CYS A 271 5.66 12.70 -23.66
C CYS A 271 7.12 13.07 -23.89
N VAL A 272 7.42 14.37 -23.90
CA VAL A 272 8.76 14.90 -24.19
C VAL A 272 9.81 14.35 -23.22
N SER A 273 9.52 14.34 -21.93
CA SER A 273 10.42 13.81 -20.89
C SER A 273 10.73 12.32 -21.09
N VAL A 274 9.72 11.52 -21.48
CA VAL A 274 9.91 10.09 -21.76
C VAL A 274 10.76 9.90 -23.03
N LYS A 275 10.54 10.68 -24.07
CA LYS A 275 11.39 10.64 -25.29
C LYS A 275 12.85 10.90 -24.97
N SER A 276 13.13 11.89 -24.12
CA SER A 276 14.49 12.19 -23.68
C SER A 276 15.12 11.01 -22.93
N ILE A 277 14.39 10.40 -22.00
CA ILE A 277 14.86 9.23 -21.24
C ILE A 277 15.10 8.02 -22.15
N LEU A 278 14.18 7.76 -23.09
CA LEU A 278 14.34 6.66 -24.05
C LEU A 278 15.53 6.87 -25.00
N ALA A 279 15.86 8.11 -25.32
CA ALA A 279 17.02 8.45 -26.14
C ALA A 279 18.35 8.31 -25.38
N SER A 280 18.36 8.60 -24.07
CA SER A 280 19.57 8.57 -23.24
C SER A 280 19.88 7.21 -22.62
N HIS A 281 18.90 6.30 -22.54
CA HIS A 281 19.05 5.00 -21.87
C HIS A 281 18.68 3.85 -22.81
N GLN A 282 19.64 2.96 -23.09
CA GLN A 282 19.39 1.76 -23.87
C GLN A 282 18.70 0.69 -23.01
N GLY A 283 17.88 -0.16 -23.63
CA GLY A 283 17.26 -1.30 -22.97
C GLY A 283 16.10 -0.96 -22.03
N VAL A 284 15.54 0.23 -22.14
CA VAL A 284 14.36 0.65 -21.36
C VAL A 284 13.12 -0.14 -21.80
N ARG A 285 12.42 -0.73 -20.86
CA ARG A 285 11.16 -1.43 -21.07
C ARG A 285 10.01 -0.70 -20.40
N ALA A 286 8.85 -0.69 -21.06
CA ALA A 286 7.61 -0.12 -20.53
C ALA A 286 6.77 -1.20 -19.84
N TYR A 287 6.29 -0.90 -18.66
CA TYR A 287 5.41 -1.76 -17.87
C TYR A 287 4.09 -1.04 -17.63
N PRO A 288 3.10 -1.22 -18.52
CA PRO A 288 1.78 -0.63 -18.36
C PRO A 288 0.96 -1.42 -17.35
N TRP A 289 0.33 -0.70 -16.44
CA TRP A 289 -0.58 -1.27 -15.46
C TRP A 289 -1.82 -0.37 -15.31
N PHE A 290 -3.01 -0.96 -15.40
CA PHE A 290 -4.27 -0.25 -15.23
C PHE A 290 -4.70 -0.25 -13.75
N GLN A 291 -4.91 0.95 -13.21
CA GLN A 291 -5.27 1.16 -11.81
C GLN A 291 -6.75 1.48 -11.57
N GLY A 292 -7.60 1.17 -12.53
CA GLY A 292 -9.05 1.36 -12.44
C GLY A 292 -9.58 2.64 -13.09
N PHE A 293 -8.77 3.71 -13.17
CA PHE A 293 -9.13 4.99 -13.82
C PHE A 293 -8.10 5.45 -14.82
N ALA A 294 -6.86 5.12 -14.58
CA ALA A 294 -5.74 5.54 -15.36
C ALA A 294 -4.77 4.39 -15.57
N TRP A 295 -3.95 4.51 -16.58
CA TRP A 295 -2.82 3.64 -16.85
C TRP A 295 -1.56 4.23 -16.24
N THR A 296 -0.92 3.47 -15.39
CA THR A 296 0.44 3.76 -14.94
C THR A 296 1.41 3.03 -15.84
N VAL A 297 2.24 3.77 -16.55
CA VAL A 297 3.26 3.22 -17.45
C VAL A 297 4.63 3.53 -16.86
N SER A 298 5.26 2.53 -16.25
CA SER A 298 6.62 2.66 -15.70
C SER A 298 7.65 2.28 -16.76
N PHE A 299 8.63 3.13 -16.97
CA PHE A 299 9.76 2.89 -17.85
C PHE A 299 10.97 2.51 -17.00
N CYS A 300 11.39 1.25 -17.12
CA CYS A 300 12.45 0.68 -16.30
C CYS A 300 13.62 0.19 -17.15
N ASN A 301 14.82 0.30 -16.62
CA ASN A 301 16.03 -0.31 -17.15
C ASN A 301 16.56 -1.34 -16.18
N HIS A 302 17.06 -2.48 -16.65
CA HIS A 302 17.58 -3.57 -15.82
C HIS A 302 18.71 -3.16 -14.87
N GLY A 303 19.47 -2.10 -15.19
CA GLY A 303 20.58 -1.61 -14.36
C GLY A 303 20.22 -0.43 -13.44
N TRP A 304 19.14 0.30 -13.73
CA TRP A 304 18.81 1.57 -13.06
C TRP A 304 17.45 1.59 -12.39
N GLY A 305 16.70 0.48 -12.44
CA GLY A 305 15.35 0.41 -11.87
C GLY A 305 14.32 1.22 -12.66
N ASN A 306 13.39 1.86 -11.96
CA ASN A 306 12.34 2.69 -12.56
C ASN A 306 12.90 4.08 -12.84
N LEU A 307 12.94 4.49 -14.11
CA LEU A 307 13.45 5.79 -14.54
C LEU A 307 12.37 6.87 -14.51
N VAL A 308 11.18 6.53 -14.99
CA VAL A 308 10.03 7.43 -15.02
C VAL A 308 8.73 6.65 -15.02
N THR A 309 7.75 7.18 -14.34
CA THR A 309 6.37 6.68 -14.37
C THR A 309 5.47 7.74 -14.94
N VAL A 310 4.67 7.38 -15.93
CA VAL A 310 3.69 8.24 -16.58
C VAL A 310 2.30 7.76 -16.25
N ILE A 311 1.43 8.67 -15.85
CA ILE A 311 0.02 8.38 -15.63
C ILE A 311 -0.78 8.90 -16.82
N VAL A 312 -1.48 7.98 -17.49
CA VAL A 312 -2.32 8.27 -18.65
C VAL A 312 -3.78 8.03 -18.25
N ASP A 313 -4.58 9.06 -18.33
CA ASP A 313 -6.01 8.96 -18.05
C ASP A 313 -6.71 8.13 -19.14
N ASP A 314 -7.48 7.11 -18.71
CA ASP A 314 -8.14 6.18 -19.63
C ASP A 314 -9.32 6.83 -20.37
N GLU A 315 -9.91 7.87 -19.82
CA GLU A 315 -11.05 8.57 -20.36
C GLU A 315 -10.66 9.67 -21.34
N THR A 316 -9.79 10.59 -20.90
CA THR A 316 -9.33 11.73 -21.70
C THR A 316 -8.24 11.36 -22.69
N ARG A 317 -7.56 10.22 -22.49
CA ARG A 317 -6.41 9.75 -23.26
C ARG A 317 -5.21 10.70 -23.19
N GLU A 318 -5.08 11.43 -22.12
CA GLU A 318 -4.02 12.41 -21.92
C GLU A 318 -3.06 11.96 -20.83
N VAL A 319 -1.82 12.43 -20.91
CA VAL A 319 -0.86 12.33 -19.82
C VAL A 319 -1.27 13.32 -18.75
N VAL A 320 -1.61 12.80 -17.59
CA VAL A 320 -2.12 13.62 -16.46
C VAL A 320 -1.09 13.81 -15.37
N ASP A 321 -0.08 12.95 -15.32
CA ASP A 321 1.02 13.10 -14.38
C ASP A 321 2.28 12.39 -14.88
N LEU A 322 3.44 12.85 -14.38
CA LEU A 322 4.75 12.30 -14.70
C LEU A 322 5.61 12.37 -13.44
N VAL A 323 6.00 11.19 -12.95
CA VAL A 323 6.88 11.05 -11.80
C VAL A 323 8.26 10.64 -12.28
N ASN A 324 9.20 11.58 -12.23
CA ASN A 324 10.61 11.27 -12.46
C ASN A 324 11.19 10.69 -11.16
N GLN A 325 11.70 9.48 -11.23
CA GLN A 325 12.55 8.94 -10.16
C GLN A 325 14.02 9.17 -10.56
N SER A 326 14.46 10.42 -10.46
CA SER A 326 15.91 10.67 -10.46
C SER A 326 16.45 10.20 -9.11
N TRP A 327 17.26 9.17 -9.15
CA TRP A 327 18.14 8.81 -8.05
C TRP A 327 19.37 9.71 -8.17
N ASP A 328 19.31 10.90 -7.57
CA ASP A 328 20.48 11.72 -7.24
C ASP A 328 20.87 11.45 -5.79
#